data_cf82d385d6a7a26cd7a6f94ebfcb6fd6
#
_entry.id   cf82d385d6a7a26cd7a6f94ebfcb6fd6
#
_cell.length_a   1.000
_cell.length_b   1.000
_cell.length_c   1.000
_cell.angle_alpha   90.00
_cell.angle_beta   90.00
_cell.angle_gamma   90.00
#
_symmetry.space_group_name_H-M   'P 1'
#
loop_
_entity.id
_entity.type
_entity.pdbx_description
1 polymer ?
#
loop_
_entity_poly.entity_id
_entity_poly.type
_entity_poly.pdbx_seq_one_letter_code
_entity_poly.pdbx_strand_id
1 'polypeptide(L)'
;MTEDSQVRKLFSLLSTGHSLRLASLKTGMSVKTARRYRKAERMPIELSARHDWRTRVDPFSTVWESVEKQLNENPGLQAKVLFAWLQGEHPGQFQDGQLRTFQRGVRRWRATSGPDKEIFFSQVHEPGRLCASDFTHMAGLAVTITGQTFDHMVFHFVLTYSNWEWANICFSESFESLSEGLQNAVWALGGVPIRHRTDRLSAAVNNLSETKEFTSRYQSLMDHYGLEKERIQARQANENGDVESSHRHFKEAVDQALMLRGARDFESREDYSRFLCDLLRQRNLGREIRLQAEQAKLRALPARRFESWRRVRVRVGVGSTMKVDRNTYSVPSRLIGESVEVRLCVEDLEVWYGGTLMERLPRLRGRGQAKINYRHVIGWLVRKPGAFERYRYREEMFPTSRFRMAYDALEEQTPTRAVREYLAIVELAALDGEVLVDEALRILLDEEAKLTAKVVEQFVRSASVVPEVTAVQVAVVDLSCFDQLLEDRGIWNGDSQGRDREIAGAVACAAFASVP
;
A
#
# COMPACT_ATOMS: atom_id res chain seq x y z
N MET A 1 -14.49 47.99 9.98
CA MET A 1 -15.93 48.07 9.64
C MET A 1 -16.69 47.96 10.95
N THR A 2 -17.79 48.66 11.17
CA THR A 2 -18.54 48.57 12.44
C THR A 2 -19.44 47.35 12.40
N GLU A 3 -19.38 46.52 13.44
CA GLU A 3 -20.16 45.28 13.53
C GLU A 3 -21.51 45.50 14.25
N ASP A 4 -22.50 44.65 13.94
CA ASP A 4 -23.83 44.69 14.60
C ASP A 4 -23.74 44.53 16.10
N SER A 5 -22.80 43.73 16.59
CA SER A 5 -22.50 43.52 18.01
C SER A 5 -22.12 44.83 18.74
N GLN A 6 -21.30 45.65 18.07
CA GLN A 6 -20.87 46.95 18.60
C GLN A 6 -22.03 47.93 18.65
N VAL A 7 -22.90 47.95 17.63
CA VAL A 7 -24.07 48.86 17.59
C VAL A 7 -25.14 48.44 18.59
N ARG A 8 -25.38 47.14 18.79
CA ARG A 8 -26.27 46.65 19.89
C ARG A 8 -25.76 47.09 21.26
N LYS A 9 -24.46 46.97 21.52
CA LYS A 9 -23.84 47.43 22.76
C LYS A 9 -23.94 48.94 22.91
N LEU A 10 -23.81 49.72 21.81
CA LEU A 10 -24.02 51.15 21.82
C LEU A 10 -25.46 51.49 22.28
N PHE A 11 -26.48 50.87 21.69
CA PHE A 11 -27.89 51.11 22.06
C PHE A 11 -28.19 50.70 23.50
N SER A 12 -27.66 49.57 23.97
CA SER A 12 -27.78 49.13 25.35
C SER A 12 -27.17 50.13 26.33
N LEU A 13 -26.00 50.69 26.03
CA LEU A 13 -25.36 51.70 26.87
C LEU A 13 -26.14 53.04 26.87
N LEU A 14 -26.73 53.42 25.76
CA LEU A 14 -27.56 54.62 25.67
C LEU A 14 -28.88 54.48 26.42
N SER A 15 -29.51 53.28 26.37
CA SER A 15 -30.75 53.00 27.12
C SER A 15 -30.52 52.95 28.63
N THR A 16 -29.31 52.65 29.10
CA THR A 16 -28.91 52.70 30.52
C THR A 16 -28.45 54.08 30.99
N GLY A 17 -28.70 55.15 30.19
CA GLY A 17 -28.42 56.52 30.56
C GLY A 17 -26.99 57.03 30.37
N HIS A 18 -26.13 56.27 29.74
CA HIS A 18 -24.75 56.69 29.42
C HIS A 18 -24.75 57.80 28.36
N SER A 19 -23.84 58.78 28.53
CA SER A 19 -23.66 59.79 27.47
C SER A 19 -23.14 59.18 26.16
N LEU A 20 -23.52 59.76 25.03
CA LEU A 20 -23.06 59.28 23.69
C LEU A 20 -21.54 59.17 23.59
N ARG A 21 -20.81 60.13 24.24
CA ARG A 21 -19.35 60.15 24.27
C ARG A 21 -18.79 58.93 25.03
N LEU A 22 -19.38 58.60 26.16
CA LEU A 22 -18.95 57.49 26.98
C LEU A 22 -19.33 56.15 26.32
N ALA A 23 -20.53 56.04 25.74
CA ALA A 23 -20.99 54.87 25.02
C ALA A 23 -20.14 54.60 23.77
N SER A 24 -19.74 55.64 23.02
CA SER A 24 -18.85 55.48 21.86
C SER A 24 -17.46 54.96 22.26
N LEU A 25 -16.91 55.48 23.38
CA LEU A 25 -15.63 55.03 23.92
C LEU A 25 -15.67 53.55 24.34
N LYS A 26 -16.72 53.15 25.08
CA LYS A 26 -16.91 51.76 25.54
C LYS A 26 -17.15 50.74 24.38
N THR A 27 -17.60 51.21 23.23
CA THR A 27 -17.84 50.37 22.04
C THR A 27 -16.72 50.43 21.00
N GLY A 28 -15.67 51.24 21.26
CA GLY A 28 -14.55 51.41 20.31
C GLY A 28 -14.94 52.15 19.02
N MET A 29 -16.06 52.89 19.04
CA MET A 29 -16.51 53.67 17.88
C MET A 29 -16.15 55.15 18.01
N SER A 30 -15.96 55.83 16.85
CA SER A 30 -15.88 57.30 16.86
C SER A 30 -17.22 57.89 17.27
N VAL A 31 -17.19 59.05 17.97
CA VAL A 31 -18.41 59.78 18.33
C VAL A 31 -19.29 60.11 17.14
N LYS A 32 -18.66 60.39 15.98
CA LYS A 32 -19.36 60.62 14.71
C LYS A 32 -20.10 59.36 14.24
N THR A 33 -19.48 58.19 14.32
CA THR A 33 -20.09 56.90 13.97
C THR A 33 -21.23 56.55 14.93
N ALA A 34 -21.05 56.73 16.24
CA ALA A 34 -22.06 56.47 17.23
C ALA A 34 -23.29 57.40 17.06
N ARG A 35 -23.06 58.69 16.72
CA ARG A 35 -24.15 59.65 16.42
C ARG A 35 -24.92 59.23 15.17
N ARG A 36 -24.25 58.71 14.14
CA ARG A 36 -24.89 58.19 12.92
C ARG A 36 -25.82 57.03 13.22
N TYR A 37 -25.37 56.04 13.97
CA TYR A 37 -26.22 54.90 14.33
C TYR A 37 -27.35 55.28 15.30
N ARG A 38 -27.11 56.15 16.26
CA ARG A 38 -28.19 56.69 17.13
C ARG A 38 -29.29 57.40 16.34
N LYS A 39 -28.92 58.18 15.30
CA LYS A 39 -29.88 58.86 14.44
C LYS A 39 -30.61 57.90 13.49
N ALA A 40 -29.93 56.86 13.01
CA ALA A 40 -30.49 55.91 12.06
C ALA A 40 -31.40 54.88 12.74
N GLU A 41 -31.20 54.59 14.04
CA GLU A 41 -31.88 53.53 14.82
C GLU A 41 -31.90 52.16 14.14
N ARG A 42 -30.92 51.90 13.30
CA ARG A 42 -30.79 50.66 12.48
C ARG A 42 -29.42 50.04 12.68
N MET A 43 -29.39 48.71 12.51
CA MET A 43 -28.13 47.93 12.55
C MET A 43 -27.28 48.14 11.31
N PRO A 44 -25.95 47.95 11.37
CA PRO A 44 -25.07 47.97 10.22
C PRO A 44 -25.54 47.11 9.06
N ILE A 45 -26.04 45.87 9.33
CA ILE A 45 -26.57 44.95 8.32
C ILE A 45 -27.81 45.50 7.60
N GLU A 46 -28.67 46.26 8.30
CA GLU A 46 -29.89 46.87 7.73
C GLU A 46 -29.56 48.12 6.90
N LEU A 47 -28.48 48.82 7.27
CA LEU A 47 -27.97 49.99 6.55
C LEU A 47 -27.05 49.63 5.38
N SER A 48 -26.57 48.38 5.32
CA SER A 48 -25.81 47.90 4.19
C SER A 48 -26.77 47.75 3.00
N ALA A 49 -26.74 48.68 2.07
CA ALA A 49 -27.40 48.47 0.78
C ALA A 49 -26.93 47.16 0.20
N ARG A 50 -27.85 46.29 -0.24
CA ARG A 50 -27.48 45.13 -1.08
C ARG A 50 -26.76 45.68 -2.30
N HIS A 51 -25.41 45.58 -2.28
CA HIS A 51 -24.63 45.92 -3.46
C HIS A 51 -24.95 44.90 -4.57
N ASP A 52 -25.76 45.34 -5.53
CA ASP A 52 -25.88 44.61 -6.80
C ASP A 52 -24.61 44.90 -7.61
N TRP A 53 -23.61 43.99 -7.48
CA TRP A 53 -22.31 44.11 -8.18
C TRP A 53 -22.44 43.95 -9.70
N ARG A 54 -23.63 43.64 -10.22
CA ARG A 54 -23.88 43.47 -11.64
C ARG A 54 -24.16 44.80 -12.35
N THR A 55 -23.11 45.55 -12.57
CA THR A 55 -23.18 46.76 -13.42
C THR A 55 -23.07 46.45 -14.90
N ARG A 56 -22.70 45.21 -15.29
CA ARG A 56 -22.57 44.78 -16.69
C ARG A 56 -23.68 43.79 -17.04
N VAL A 57 -24.25 43.99 -18.23
CA VAL A 57 -25.20 43.06 -18.82
C VAL A 57 -24.53 41.71 -19.01
N ASP A 58 -25.25 40.64 -18.69
CA ASP A 58 -24.74 39.28 -18.88
C ASP A 58 -24.55 39.01 -20.38
N PRO A 59 -23.35 38.76 -20.87
CA PRO A 59 -23.08 38.57 -22.30
C PRO A 59 -23.82 37.37 -22.90
N PHE A 60 -24.30 36.46 -22.06
CA PHE A 60 -24.99 35.24 -22.49
C PHE A 60 -26.52 35.34 -22.44
N SER A 61 -27.08 36.48 -22.03
CA SER A 61 -28.54 36.64 -21.83
C SER A 61 -29.36 36.34 -23.08
N THR A 62 -28.84 36.68 -24.26
CA THR A 62 -29.53 36.46 -25.54
C THR A 62 -29.47 35.03 -26.05
N VAL A 63 -28.48 34.26 -25.63
CA VAL A 63 -28.24 32.88 -26.09
C VAL A 63 -28.52 31.85 -24.99
N TRP A 64 -28.92 32.32 -23.80
CA TRP A 64 -29.09 31.44 -22.65
C TRP A 64 -30.19 30.40 -22.87
N GLU A 65 -31.23 30.72 -23.58
CA GLU A 65 -32.33 29.80 -23.91
C GLU A 65 -31.82 28.57 -24.71
N SER A 66 -30.93 28.78 -25.67
CA SER A 66 -30.31 27.68 -26.42
C SER A 66 -29.40 26.81 -25.57
N VAL A 67 -28.69 27.44 -24.60
CA VAL A 67 -27.84 26.72 -23.62
C VAL A 67 -28.72 25.90 -22.68
N GLU A 68 -29.83 26.46 -22.20
CA GLU A 68 -30.78 25.74 -21.34
C GLU A 68 -31.40 24.55 -22.07
N LYS A 69 -31.72 24.67 -23.33
CA LYS A 69 -32.21 23.55 -24.12
C LYS A 69 -31.22 22.40 -24.14
N GLN A 70 -29.93 22.67 -24.40
CA GLN A 70 -28.88 21.67 -24.40
C GLN A 70 -28.67 21.03 -23.01
N LEU A 71 -28.76 21.83 -21.94
CA LEU A 71 -28.65 21.36 -20.58
C LEU A 71 -29.85 20.52 -20.10
N ASN A 72 -31.06 20.85 -20.59
CA ASN A 72 -32.27 20.06 -20.32
C ASN A 72 -32.23 18.70 -21.03
N GLU A 73 -31.73 18.66 -22.27
CA GLU A 73 -31.56 17.42 -23.03
C GLU A 73 -30.42 16.56 -22.42
N ASN A 74 -29.33 17.18 -22.03
CA ASN A 74 -28.12 16.51 -21.52
C ASN A 74 -27.52 17.25 -20.30
N PRO A 75 -28.05 17.07 -19.11
CA PRO A 75 -27.60 17.79 -17.89
C PRO A 75 -26.14 17.57 -17.51
N GLY A 76 -25.55 16.44 -17.97
CA GLY A 76 -24.17 16.07 -17.76
C GLY A 76 -23.13 16.83 -18.59
N LEU A 77 -23.54 17.62 -19.60
CA LEU A 77 -22.62 18.36 -20.45
C LEU A 77 -21.70 19.28 -19.65
N GLN A 78 -20.40 19.18 -19.89
CA GLN A 78 -19.44 20.07 -19.25
C GLN A 78 -19.58 21.49 -19.74
N ALA A 79 -19.54 22.47 -18.85
CA ALA A 79 -19.66 23.88 -19.20
C ALA A 79 -18.59 24.34 -20.22
N LYS A 80 -17.39 23.74 -20.19
CA LYS A 80 -16.35 24.05 -21.19
C LYS A 80 -16.73 23.57 -22.59
N VAL A 81 -17.33 22.41 -22.70
CA VAL A 81 -17.79 21.84 -23.98
C VAL A 81 -18.94 22.64 -24.53
N LEU A 82 -19.91 23.01 -23.67
CA LEU A 82 -21.03 23.91 -24.06
C LEU A 82 -20.54 25.27 -24.50
N PHE A 83 -19.50 25.82 -23.88
CA PHE A 83 -18.92 27.09 -24.27
C PHE A 83 -18.24 27.02 -25.64
N ALA A 84 -17.49 25.96 -25.91
CA ALA A 84 -16.87 25.73 -27.22
C ALA A 84 -17.92 25.51 -28.31
N TRP A 85 -19.00 24.80 -28.00
CA TRP A 85 -20.16 24.68 -28.91
C TRP A 85 -20.79 26.05 -29.21
N LEU A 86 -21.01 26.87 -28.18
CA LEU A 86 -21.58 28.21 -28.31
C LEU A 86 -20.69 29.13 -29.16
N GLN A 87 -19.36 29.03 -29.04
CA GLN A 87 -18.41 29.75 -29.89
C GLN A 87 -18.49 29.29 -31.35
N GLY A 88 -18.76 28.02 -31.59
CA GLY A 88 -18.97 27.47 -32.93
C GLY A 88 -20.25 27.94 -33.56
N GLU A 89 -21.36 27.99 -32.80
CA GLU A 89 -22.67 28.49 -33.28
C GLU A 89 -22.66 30.01 -33.52
N HIS A 90 -21.85 30.77 -32.77
CA HIS A 90 -21.77 32.23 -32.84
C HIS A 90 -20.31 32.69 -33.01
N PRO A 91 -19.72 32.50 -34.19
CA PRO A 91 -18.31 32.83 -34.44
C PRO A 91 -17.97 34.28 -34.13
N GLY A 92 -16.96 34.50 -33.31
CA GLY A 92 -16.45 35.83 -32.95
C GLY A 92 -17.27 36.59 -31.89
N GLN A 93 -18.45 36.11 -31.46
CA GLN A 93 -19.28 36.77 -30.47
C GLN A 93 -18.78 36.56 -29.02
N PHE A 94 -18.20 35.39 -28.71
CA PHE A 94 -17.75 35.01 -27.37
C PHE A 94 -16.25 34.77 -27.33
N GLN A 95 -15.56 35.45 -26.39
CA GLN A 95 -14.13 35.34 -26.21
C GLN A 95 -13.79 34.38 -25.06
N ASP A 96 -12.62 33.71 -25.10
CA ASP A 96 -12.17 32.74 -24.10
C ASP A 96 -12.17 33.29 -22.66
N GLY A 97 -11.90 34.59 -22.50
CA GLY A 97 -11.97 35.25 -21.19
C GLY A 97 -13.34 35.24 -20.52
N GLN A 98 -14.41 34.97 -21.29
CA GLN A 98 -15.79 34.90 -20.78
C GLN A 98 -16.17 33.51 -20.25
N LEU A 99 -15.32 32.47 -20.43
CA LEU A 99 -15.58 31.11 -19.99
C LEU A 99 -15.94 31.02 -18.49
N ARG A 100 -15.27 31.76 -17.64
CA ARG A 100 -15.59 31.77 -16.19
C ARG A 100 -16.99 32.32 -15.91
N THR A 101 -17.43 33.32 -16.64
CA THR A 101 -18.78 33.89 -16.49
C THR A 101 -19.82 32.87 -16.95
N PHE A 102 -19.56 32.20 -18.09
CA PHE A 102 -20.39 31.12 -18.59
C PHE A 102 -20.51 29.95 -17.60
N GLN A 103 -19.38 29.48 -17.08
CA GLN A 103 -19.33 28.41 -16.04
C GLN A 103 -20.17 28.77 -14.81
N ARG A 104 -20.16 30.03 -14.37
CA ARG A 104 -21.01 30.51 -13.26
C ARG A 104 -22.49 30.45 -13.63
N GLY A 105 -22.85 30.79 -14.87
CA GLY A 105 -24.21 30.66 -15.41
C GLY A 105 -24.69 29.21 -15.36
N VAL A 106 -23.91 28.27 -15.92
CA VAL A 106 -24.23 26.85 -15.93
C VAL A 106 -24.31 26.30 -14.49
N ARG A 107 -23.40 26.71 -13.61
CA ARG A 107 -23.46 26.30 -12.18
C ARG A 107 -24.74 26.79 -11.49
N ARG A 108 -25.19 28.03 -11.82
CA ARG A 108 -26.44 28.58 -11.28
C ARG A 108 -27.60 27.76 -11.80
N TRP A 109 -27.68 27.52 -13.11
CA TRP A 109 -28.76 26.73 -13.71
C TRP A 109 -28.84 25.34 -13.07
N ARG A 110 -27.70 24.66 -12.90
CA ARG A 110 -27.65 23.35 -12.20
C ARG A 110 -28.17 23.40 -10.78
N ALA A 111 -28.03 24.55 -10.11
CA ALA A 111 -28.48 24.71 -8.72
C ALA A 111 -29.96 25.10 -8.63
N THR A 112 -30.54 25.72 -9.67
CA THR A 112 -31.92 26.27 -9.65
C THR A 112 -32.90 25.46 -10.48
N SER A 113 -32.43 24.87 -11.57
CA SER A 113 -33.29 24.26 -12.61
C SER A 113 -32.75 22.88 -13.08
N GLY A 114 -31.54 22.53 -12.69
CA GLY A 114 -30.95 21.25 -13.08
C GLY A 114 -31.54 20.09 -12.29
N PRO A 115 -31.23 18.83 -12.68
CA PRO A 115 -31.70 17.64 -11.96
C PRO A 115 -31.19 17.61 -10.54
N ASP A 116 -31.96 16.97 -9.67
CA ASP A 116 -31.58 16.72 -8.30
C ASP A 116 -30.26 15.95 -8.22
N LYS A 117 -29.46 16.29 -7.25
CA LYS A 117 -28.23 15.58 -6.96
C LYS A 117 -28.52 14.46 -5.97
N GLU A 118 -27.77 13.38 -6.10
CA GLU A 118 -27.80 12.30 -5.14
C GLU A 118 -27.45 12.82 -3.73
N ILE A 119 -28.29 12.48 -2.76
CA ILE A 119 -28.08 12.85 -1.36
C ILE A 119 -27.35 11.72 -0.67
N PHE A 120 -26.17 12.01 -0.14
CA PHE A 120 -25.44 11.08 0.71
C PHE A 120 -25.88 11.27 2.16
N PHE A 121 -26.46 10.22 2.72
CA PHE A 121 -26.84 10.21 4.14
C PHE A 121 -25.62 9.79 4.96
N SER A 122 -25.16 10.67 5.86
CA SER A 122 -24.09 10.34 6.79
C SER A 122 -24.53 9.22 7.72
N GLN A 123 -23.75 8.14 7.77
CA GLN A 123 -24.03 6.99 8.61
C GLN A 123 -23.38 7.17 9.99
N VAL A 124 -24.04 6.68 11.02
CA VAL A 124 -23.50 6.63 12.38
C VAL A 124 -22.71 5.33 12.52
N HIS A 125 -21.42 5.46 12.72
CA HIS A 125 -20.55 4.31 12.99
C HIS A 125 -20.36 4.15 14.50
N GLU A 126 -20.48 2.92 14.99
CA GLU A 126 -20.23 2.56 16.38
C GLU A 126 -18.81 2.02 16.54
N PRO A 127 -18.10 2.39 17.64
CA PRO A 127 -16.73 1.93 17.86
C PRO A 127 -16.66 0.39 17.99
N GLY A 128 -15.66 -0.21 17.32
CA GLY A 128 -15.40 -1.65 17.34
C GLY A 128 -16.40 -2.52 16.57
N ARG A 129 -17.39 -1.92 15.89
CA ARG A 129 -18.46 -2.67 15.25
C ARG A 129 -18.11 -3.16 13.86
N LEU A 130 -17.62 -2.30 13.00
CA LEU A 130 -17.46 -2.58 11.58
C LEU A 130 -16.06 -2.23 11.08
N CYS A 131 -15.44 -3.21 10.43
CA CYS A 131 -14.30 -2.98 9.55
C CYS A 131 -14.66 -3.30 8.11
N ALA A 132 -13.98 -2.65 7.19
CA ALA A 132 -14.13 -2.90 5.77
C ALA A 132 -12.77 -3.12 5.11
N SER A 133 -12.75 -3.93 4.06
CA SER A 133 -11.55 -4.14 3.27
C SER A 133 -11.86 -4.26 1.79
N ASP A 134 -10.90 -3.85 0.98
CA ASP A 134 -10.97 -3.95 -0.46
C ASP A 134 -9.56 -4.04 -1.06
N PHE A 135 -9.50 -4.38 -2.35
CA PHE A 135 -8.25 -4.44 -3.13
C PHE A 135 -8.12 -3.24 -4.06
N THR A 136 -6.95 -2.63 -4.05
CA THR A 136 -6.65 -1.46 -4.88
C THR A 136 -5.46 -1.74 -5.79
N HIS A 137 -5.63 -1.56 -7.10
CA HIS A 137 -4.53 -1.62 -8.07
C HIS A 137 -3.62 -0.40 -7.96
N MET A 138 -2.32 -0.64 -7.86
CA MET A 138 -1.29 0.40 -7.70
C MET A 138 -0.48 0.64 -8.98
N ALA A 139 -0.76 -0.05 -10.08
CA ALA A 139 -0.05 0.09 -11.36
C ALA A 139 0.05 1.54 -11.86
N GLY A 140 -1.01 2.35 -11.66
CA GLY A 140 -1.02 3.77 -12.03
C GLY A 140 -0.02 4.66 -11.28
N LEU A 141 0.61 4.16 -10.21
CA LEU A 141 1.64 4.87 -9.46
C LEU A 141 3.05 4.68 -10.04
N ALA A 142 3.22 3.80 -11.02
CA ALA A 142 4.48 3.52 -11.71
C ALA A 142 5.67 3.27 -10.75
N VAL A 143 5.43 2.49 -9.69
CA VAL A 143 6.48 2.08 -8.75
C VAL A 143 7.41 1.09 -9.43
N THR A 144 8.72 1.24 -9.21
CA THR A 144 9.74 0.31 -9.70
C THR A 144 10.59 -0.23 -8.54
N ILE A 145 11.15 -1.40 -8.72
CA ILE A 145 12.14 -2.00 -7.83
C ILE A 145 13.41 -2.25 -8.65
N THR A 146 14.50 -1.62 -8.29
CA THR A 146 15.79 -1.66 -9.04
C THR A 146 15.58 -1.41 -10.54
N GLY A 147 14.77 -0.38 -10.87
CA GLY A 147 14.45 0.02 -12.24
C GLY A 147 13.42 -0.87 -12.97
N GLN A 148 12.96 -1.96 -12.37
CA GLN A 148 11.95 -2.86 -12.96
C GLN A 148 10.55 -2.49 -12.47
N THR A 149 9.58 -2.43 -13.39
CA THR A 149 8.18 -2.14 -13.05
C THR A 149 7.65 -3.15 -12.03
N PHE A 150 7.09 -2.62 -10.94
CA PHE A 150 6.52 -3.40 -9.87
C PHE A 150 4.98 -3.31 -9.88
N ASP A 151 4.36 -4.13 -10.72
CA ASP A 151 2.91 -4.24 -10.77
C ASP A 151 2.38 -5.01 -9.57
N HIS A 152 1.60 -4.32 -8.74
CA HIS A 152 1.04 -4.89 -7.52
C HIS A 152 -0.32 -4.29 -7.20
N MET A 153 -0.96 -4.92 -6.26
CA MET A 153 -2.18 -4.47 -5.60
C MET A 153 -1.89 -4.26 -4.12
N VAL A 154 -2.78 -3.55 -3.47
CA VAL A 154 -2.78 -3.42 -2.03
C VAL A 154 -4.14 -3.88 -1.50
N PHE A 155 -4.11 -4.80 -0.54
CA PHE A 155 -5.24 -5.04 0.34
C PHE A 155 -5.29 -3.91 1.34
N HIS A 156 -6.38 -3.16 1.38
CA HIS A 156 -6.58 -2.03 2.28
C HIS A 156 -7.71 -2.33 3.25
N PHE A 157 -7.45 -2.17 4.53
CA PHE A 157 -8.38 -2.40 5.64
C PHE A 157 -8.62 -1.09 6.39
N VAL A 158 -9.87 -0.84 6.76
CA VAL A 158 -10.29 0.39 7.46
C VAL A 158 -11.30 0.05 8.57
N LEU A 159 -11.12 0.62 9.75
CA LEU A 159 -12.15 0.69 10.78
C LEU A 159 -13.08 1.87 10.49
N THR A 160 -14.38 1.63 10.39
CA THR A 160 -15.33 2.66 9.93
C THR A 160 -15.57 3.80 10.92
N TYR A 161 -15.32 3.60 12.21
CA TYR A 161 -15.50 4.64 13.23
C TYR A 161 -14.27 5.54 13.40
N SER A 162 -13.08 4.96 13.60
CA SER A 162 -11.83 5.72 13.79
C SER A 162 -11.18 6.13 12.48
N ASN A 163 -11.52 5.47 11.39
CA ASN A 163 -10.81 5.49 10.12
C ASN A 163 -9.36 4.99 10.25
N TRP A 164 -9.04 4.22 11.30
CA TRP A 164 -7.75 3.56 11.38
C TRP A 164 -7.60 2.61 10.19
N GLU A 165 -6.46 2.66 9.54
CA GLU A 165 -6.23 1.93 8.31
C GLU A 165 -4.95 1.09 8.35
N TRP A 166 -4.99 -0.02 7.61
CA TRP A 166 -3.89 -0.94 7.40
C TRP A 166 -3.83 -1.35 5.94
N ALA A 167 -2.64 -1.62 5.43
CA ALA A 167 -2.47 -2.07 4.07
C ALA A 167 -1.39 -3.14 3.95
N ASN A 168 -1.62 -4.10 3.06
CA ASN A 168 -0.67 -5.15 2.68
C ASN A 168 -0.49 -5.18 1.18
N ILE A 169 0.75 -5.32 0.71
CA ILE A 169 1.04 -5.59 -0.69
C ILE A 169 0.51 -6.98 -1.04
N CYS A 170 -0.15 -7.10 -2.17
CA CYS A 170 -0.61 -8.36 -2.73
C CYS A 170 -0.55 -8.32 -4.26
N PHE A 171 -0.82 -9.45 -4.91
CA PHE A 171 -0.70 -9.55 -6.37
C PHE A 171 -1.95 -10.11 -7.04
N SER A 172 -2.91 -10.49 -6.25
CA SER A 172 -4.19 -10.99 -6.73
C SER A 172 -5.24 -10.79 -5.65
N GLU A 173 -6.47 -10.72 -6.08
CA GLU A 173 -7.62 -10.66 -5.21
C GLU A 173 -8.03 -12.08 -4.76
N SER A 174 -7.06 -12.87 -4.31
CA SER A 174 -7.28 -14.25 -3.86
C SER A 174 -7.72 -14.31 -2.40
N PHE A 175 -8.23 -15.48 -2.00
CA PHE A 175 -8.53 -15.73 -0.59
C PHE A 175 -7.28 -15.63 0.28
N GLU A 176 -6.13 -16.07 -0.22
CA GLU A 176 -4.84 -16.00 0.47
C GLU A 176 -4.51 -14.55 0.80
N SER A 177 -4.61 -13.64 -0.19
CA SER A 177 -4.35 -12.20 -0.02
C SER A 177 -5.34 -11.55 0.97
N LEU A 178 -6.63 -11.88 0.88
CA LEU A 178 -7.66 -11.37 1.80
C LEU A 178 -7.39 -11.86 3.23
N SER A 179 -7.15 -13.16 3.39
CA SER A 179 -6.94 -13.77 4.70
C SER A 179 -5.68 -13.25 5.37
N GLU A 180 -4.56 -13.12 4.64
CA GLU A 180 -3.32 -12.57 5.16
C GLU A 180 -3.47 -11.10 5.54
N GLY A 181 -4.04 -10.28 4.64
CA GLY A 181 -4.23 -8.86 4.88
C GLY A 181 -5.15 -8.58 6.07
N LEU A 182 -6.28 -9.30 6.17
CA LEU A 182 -7.20 -9.17 7.31
C LEU A 182 -6.53 -9.56 8.62
N GLN A 183 -5.82 -10.69 8.64
CA GLN A 183 -5.11 -11.15 9.82
C GLN A 183 -4.03 -10.17 10.26
N ASN A 184 -3.21 -9.67 9.33
CA ASN A 184 -2.20 -8.67 9.64
C ASN A 184 -2.82 -7.40 10.24
N ALA A 185 -3.95 -6.95 9.69
CA ALA A 185 -4.67 -5.79 10.20
C ALA A 185 -5.20 -6.00 11.63
N VAL A 186 -5.92 -7.09 11.91
CA VAL A 186 -6.49 -7.32 13.26
C VAL A 186 -5.42 -7.62 14.30
N TRP A 187 -4.30 -8.26 13.92
CA TRP A 187 -3.16 -8.47 14.82
C TRP A 187 -2.39 -7.18 15.11
N ALA A 188 -2.21 -6.31 14.12
CA ALA A 188 -1.62 -4.99 14.32
C ALA A 188 -2.52 -4.07 15.16
N LEU A 189 -3.86 -4.22 15.02
CA LEU A 189 -4.86 -3.50 15.81
C LEU A 189 -4.89 -3.98 17.28
N GLY A 190 -4.52 -5.24 17.52
CA GLY A 190 -4.57 -5.86 18.85
C GLY A 190 -5.96 -6.40 19.23
N GLY A 191 -6.90 -6.55 18.28
CA GLY A 191 -8.23 -7.03 18.57
C GLY A 191 -9.10 -7.20 17.32
N VAL A 192 -10.28 -7.77 17.50
CA VAL A 192 -11.19 -8.16 16.41
C VAL A 192 -12.49 -7.36 16.47
N PRO A 193 -12.87 -6.62 15.40
CA PRO A 193 -14.18 -5.99 15.28
C PRO A 193 -15.32 -7.00 15.28
N ILE A 194 -16.56 -6.52 15.36
CA ILE A 194 -17.74 -7.41 15.32
C ILE A 194 -18.02 -7.88 13.91
N ARG A 195 -17.95 -6.98 12.91
CA ARG A 195 -18.34 -7.24 11.52
C ARG A 195 -17.23 -6.91 10.55
N HIS A 196 -17.17 -7.70 9.47
CA HIS A 196 -16.31 -7.44 8.34
C HIS A 196 -17.11 -7.29 7.06
N ARG A 197 -16.89 -6.17 6.34
CA ARG A 197 -17.47 -5.87 5.04
C ARG A 197 -16.39 -5.98 3.96
N THR A 198 -16.71 -6.66 2.86
CA THR A 198 -15.89 -6.70 1.66
C THR A 198 -16.77 -6.85 0.43
N ASP A 199 -16.43 -6.15 -0.64
CA ASP A 199 -17.18 -6.20 -1.92
C ASP A 199 -16.96 -7.50 -2.69
N ARG A 200 -15.91 -8.21 -2.35
CA ARG A 200 -15.41 -9.40 -3.07
C ARG A 200 -16.34 -10.60 -3.13
N LEU A 201 -17.31 -10.71 -2.24
CA LEU A 201 -18.24 -11.85 -2.22
C LEU A 201 -19.22 -11.84 -3.39
N SER A 202 -19.35 -10.71 -4.10
CA SER A 202 -20.29 -10.51 -5.20
C SER A 202 -19.65 -10.53 -6.58
N ALA A 203 -18.35 -10.23 -6.71
CA ALA A 203 -17.67 -10.01 -7.98
C ALA A 203 -16.81 -11.18 -8.48
N ALA A 204 -16.55 -12.17 -7.66
CA ALA A 204 -15.69 -13.27 -8.06
C ALA A 204 -16.47 -14.27 -8.89
N VAL A 205 -16.12 -14.39 -10.16
CA VAL A 205 -15.64 -15.63 -10.75
C VAL A 205 -16.49 -16.18 -11.88
N ASN A 206 -15.83 -16.22 -13.02
CA ASN A 206 -16.20 -17.02 -14.19
C ASN A 206 -16.18 -18.56 -13.93
N ASN A 207 -15.90 -19.02 -12.68
CA ASN A 207 -15.81 -20.43 -12.33
C ASN A 207 -16.53 -20.70 -11.01
N LEU A 208 -17.69 -21.36 -11.09
CA LEU A 208 -18.56 -21.68 -9.94
C LEU A 208 -17.87 -22.51 -8.84
N SER A 209 -16.87 -23.33 -9.17
CA SER A 209 -16.14 -24.14 -8.20
C SER A 209 -15.19 -23.30 -7.34
N GLU A 210 -14.46 -22.39 -7.95
CA GLU A 210 -13.55 -21.48 -7.25
C GLU A 210 -14.30 -20.50 -6.34
N THR A 211 -15.49 -20.05 -6.77
CA THR A 211 -16.38 -19.21 -5.94
C THR A 211 -16.86 -19.93 -4.69
N LYS A 212 -17.27 -21.19 -4.83
CA LYS A 212 -17.73 -22.01 -3.69
C LYS A 212 -16.59 -22.25 -2.69
N GLU A 213 -15.39 -22.56 -3.18
CA GLU A 213 -14.20 -22.75 -2.34
C GLU A 213 -13.83 -21.45 -1.60
N PHE A 214 -13.77 -20.33 -2.30
CA PHE A 214 -13.52 -19.01 -1.70
C PHE A 214 -14.55 -18.71 -0.60
N THR A 215 -15.84 -18.89 -0.88
CA THR A 215 -16.92 -18.61 0.07
C THR A 215 -16.83 -19.50 1.31
N SER A 216 -16.51 -20.78 1.16
CA SER A 216 -16.33 -21.71 2.27
C SER A 216 -15.14 -21.35 3.15
N ARG A 217 -13.99 -21.07 2.54
CA ARG A 217 -12.77 -20.67 3.26
C ARG A 217 -12.94 -19.30 3.95
N TYR A 218 -13.63 -18.37 3.30
CA TYR A 218 -13.96 -17.08 3.91
C TYR A 218 -14.89 -17.26 5.12
N GLN A 219 -15.87 -18.19 5.05
CA GLN A 219 -16.70 -18.52 6.21
C GLN A 219 -15.84 -19.04 7.36
N SER A 220 -14.95 -19.98 7.08
CA SER A 220 -14.05 -20.55 8.10
C SER A 220 -13.13 -19.49 8.73
N LEU A 221 -12.66 -18.51 7.94
CA LEU A 221 -11.88 -17.37 8.44
C LEU A 221 -12.72 -16.49 9.37
N MET A 222 -13.98 -16.19 8.96
CA MET A 222 -14.90 -15.41 9.79
C MET A 222 -15.22 -16.12 11.10
N ASP A 223 -15.52 -17.41 11.04
CA ASP A 223 -15.80 -18.22 12.22
C ASP A 223 -14.61 -18.31 13.18
N HIS A 224 -13.38 -18.43 12.64
CA HIS A 224 -12.15 -18.47 13.43
C HIS A 224 -11.93 -17.19 14.25
N TYR A 225 -12.23 -16.02 13.66
CA TYR A 225 -12.13 -14.72 14.34
C TYR A 225 -13.43 -14.31 15.02
N GLY A 226 -14.49 -15.08 14.86
CA GLY A 226 -15.85 -14.74 15.31
C GLY A 226 -16.44 -13.51 14.59
N LEU A 227 -15.95 -13.14 13.41
CA LEU A 227 -16.43 -12.01 12.63
C LEU A 227 -17.78 -12.32 11.97
N GLU A 228 -18.72 -11.40 12.09
CA GLU A 228 -19.97 -11.46 11.32
C GLU A 228 -19.71 -10.89 9.92
N LYS A 229 -20.29 -11.55 8.90
CA LYS A 229 -20.24 -11.05 7.53
C LYS A 229 -21.26 -9.96 7.31
N GLU A 230 -20.85 -8.84 6.78
CA GLU A 230 -21.79 -7.85 6.27
C GLU A 230 -21.80 -7.90 4.73
N ARG A 231 -22.98 -8.20 4.18
CA ARG A 231 -23.17 -8.22 2.72
C ARG A 231 -23.53 -6.82 2.24
N ILE A 232 -22.84 -6.36 1.22
CA ILE A 232 -23.25 -5.17 0.48
C ILE A 232 -24.45 -5.58 -0.36
N GLN A 233 -25.55 -4.85 -0.25
CA GLN A 233 -26.70 -5.07 -1.12
C GLN A 233 -26.36 -4.60 -2.53
N ALA A 234 -26.48 -5.47 -3.51
CA ALA A 234 -26.25 -5.13 -4.91
C ALA A 234 -27.10 -3.91 -5.31
N ARG A 235 -26.49 -2.87 -5.86
CA ARG A 235 -27.08 -1.58 -6.28
C ARG A 235 -27.31 -0.54 -5.18
N GLN A 236 -26.78 -0.70 -3.98
CA GLN A 236 -26.77 0.35 -2.96
C GLN A 236 -25.35 0.92 -2.82
N ALA A 237 -24.93 1.71 -3.81
CA ALA A 237 -23.62 2.39 -3.81
C ALA A 237 -23.38 3.26 -2.56
N ASN A 238 -24.46 3.72 -1.93
CA ASN A 238 -24.42 4.60 -0.75
C ASN A 238 -23.91 3.91 0.52
N GLU A 239 -23.95 2.57 0.60
CA GLU A 239 -23.46 1.84 1.78
C GLU A 239 -21.93 1.76 1.84
N ASN A 240 -21.25 1.95 0.70
CA ASN A 240 -19.80 1.79 0.57
C ASN A 240 -19.04 3.11 0.38
N GLY A 241 -19.74 4.26 0.32
CA GLY A 241 -19.16 5.55 -0.04
C GLY A 241 -17.98 5.98 0.85
N ASP A 242 -18.01 5.68 2.15
CA ASP A 242 -16.93 5.99 3.08
C ASP A 242 -15.69 5.12 2.81
N VAL A 243 -15.89 3.84 2.48
CA VAL A 243 -14.80 2.90 2.19
C VAL A 243 -14.15 3.20 0.84
N GLU A 244 -14.95 3.41 -0.21
CA GLU A 244 -14.47 3.80 -1.54
C GLU A 244 -13.72 5.14 -1.49
N SER A 245 -14.23 6.10 -0.71
CA SER A 245 -13.56 7.36 -0.44
C SER A 245 -12.22 7.14 0.27
N SER A 246 -12.17 6.26 1.26
CA SER A 246 -10.95 5.94 2.00
C SER A 246 -9.88 5.30 1.11
N HIS A 247 -10.26 4.37 0.22
CA HIS A 247 -9.35 3.75 -0.75
C HIS A 247 -8.77 4.76 -1.73
N ARG A 248 -9.60 5.66 -2.26
CA ARG A 248 -9.15 6.74 -3.14
C ARG A 248 -8.17 7.66 -2.42
N HIS A 249 -8.51 8.11 -1.21
CA HIS A 249 -7.64 8.97 -0.42
C HIS A 249 -6.34 8.29 -0.01
N PHE A 250 -6.35 6.98 0.24
CA PHE A 250 -5.13 6.23 0.48
C PHE A 250 -4.22 6.23 -0.76
N LYS A 251 -4.75 5.90 -1.92
CA LYS A 251 -4.00 5.90 -3.18
C LYS A 251 -3.44 7.28 -3.52
N GLU A 252 -4.24 8.35 -3.36
CA GLU A 252 -3.81 9.73 -3.52
C GLU A 252 -2.67 10.08 -2.54
N ALA A 253 -2.76 9.64 -1.28
CA ALA A 253 -1.73 9.89 -0.28
C ALA A 253 -0.41 9.17 -0.62
N VAL A 254 -0.47 7.93 -1.12
CA VAL A 254 0.72 7.21 -1.60
C VAL A 254 1.37 7.97 -2.75
N ASP A 255 0.59 8.43 -3.73
CA ASP A 255 1.09 9.20 -4.87
C ASP A 255 1.77 10.51 -4.44
N GLN A 256 1.13 11.27 -3.54
CA GLN A 256 1.71 12.50 -2.99
C GLN A 256 3.00 12.23 -2.20
N ALA A 257 3.05 11.16 -1.42
CA ALA A 257 4.25 10.78 -0.69
C ALA A 257 5.40 10.36 -1.62
N LEU A 258 5.10 9.67 -2.72
CA LEU A 258 6.06 9.34 -3.77
C LEU A 258 6.59 10.59 -4.48
N MET A 259 5.72 11.57 -4.75
CA MET A 259 6.12 12.87 -5.31
C MET A 259 7.05 13.63 -4.36
N LEU A 260 6.76 13.66 -3.06
CA LEU A 260 7.61 14.29 -2.04
C LEU A 260 8.96 13.58 -1.90
N ARG A 261 8.99 12.25 -2.02
CA ARG A 261 10.23 11.47 -2.03
C ARG A 261 11.10 11.79 -3.25
N GLY A 262 10.51 12.28 -4.34
CA GLY A 262 11.22 12.62 -5.58
C GLY A 262 11.63 11.41 -6.44
N ALA A 263 11.33 10.18 -6.00
CA ALA A 263 11.64 8.96 -6.73
C ALA A 263 10.56 7.90 -6.51
N ARG A 264 10.28 7.10 -7.55
CA ARG A 264 9.35 5.97 -7.51
C ARG A 264 10.05 4.62 -7.54
N ASP A 265 11.38 4.63 -7.61
CA ASP A 265 12.23 3.45 -7.56
C ASP A 265 12.65 3.14 -6.12
N PHE A 266 12.66 1.87 -5.77
CA PHE A 266 13.07 1.35 -4.47
C PHE A 266 14.17 0.29 -4.67
N GLU A 267 15.05 0.15 -3.70
CA GLU A 267 16.12 -0.84 -3.72
C GLU A 267 15.59 -2.26 -3.55
N SER A 268 14.51 -2.40 -2.77
CA SER A 268 13.87 -3.69 -2.51
C SER A 268 12.37 -3.54 -2.27
N ARG A 269 11.66 -4.67 -2.26
CA ARG A 269 10.23 -4.72 -1.91
C ARG A 269 10.01 -4.38 -0.43
N GLU A 270 10.96 -4.75 0.41
CA GLU A 270 10.99 -4.47 1.85
C GLU A 270 11.06 -2.97 2.08
N ASP A 271 11.83 -2.23 1.29
CA ASP A 271 11.93 -0.77 1.36
C ASP A 271 10.62 -0.10 0.96
N TYR A 272 9.98 -0.59 -0.10
CA TYR A 272 8.66 -0.11 -0.48
C TYR A 272 7.60 -0.44 0.57
N SER A 273 7.63 -1.64 1.15
CA SER A 273 6.73 -2.02 2.24
C SER A 273 6.93 -1.15 3.48
N ARG A 274 8.18 -0.82 3.82
CA ARG A 274 8.52 0.10 4.92
C ARG A 274 7.97 1.51 4.66
N PHE A 275 8.15 2.01 3.43
CA PHE A 275 7.59 3.29 3.01
C PHE A 275 6.06 3.35 3.19
N LEU A 276 5.33 2.31 2.76
CA LEU A 276 3.88 2.22 2.95
C LEU A 276 3.50 2.16 4.43
N CYS A 277 4.26 1.42 5.24
CA CYS A 277 4.06 1.30 6.67
C CYS A 277 4.23 2.65 7.39
N ASP A 278 5.25 3.41 7.05
CA ASP A 278 5.52 4.74 7.62
C ASP A 278 4.43 5.75 7.22
N LEU A 279 3.98 5.71 5.98
CA LEU A 279 2.85 6.52 5.53
C LEU A 279 1.57 6.21 6.32
N LEU A 280 1.24 4.92 6.48
CA LEU A 280 0.08 4.48 7.27
C LEU A 280 0.19 4.92 8.74
N ARG A 281 1.38 4.80 9.33
CA ARG A 281 1.63 5.27 10.68
C ARG A 281 1.34 6.78 10.80
N GLN A 282 1.85 7.59 9.87
CA GLN A 282 1.59 9.03 9.85
C GLN A 282 0.09 9.35 9.70
N ARG A 283 -0.60 8.64 8.81
CA ARG A 283 -2.04 8.82 8.60
C ARG A 283 -2.87 8.43 9.82
N ASN A 284 -2.41 7.46 10.59
CA ASN A 284 -3.10 7.00 11.82
C ASN A 284 -2.85 7.88 13.05
N LEU A 285 -1.78 8.70 13.09
CA LEU A 285 -1.45 9.57 14.22
C LEU A 285 -2.59 10.50 14.66
N GLY A 286 -3.39 11.01 13.74
CA GLY A 286 -4.52 11.90 14.08
C GLY A 286 -5.79 11.18 14.55
N ARG A 287 -5.77 9.85 14.66
CA ARG A 287 -6.95 9.00 14.92
C ARG A 287 -6.96 8.35 16.30
N GLU A 288 -5.96 8.63 17.12
CA GLU A 288 -5.68 7.94 18.40
C GLU A 288 -6.86 7.94 19.37
N ILE A 289 -7.53 9.08 19.59
CA ILE A 289 -8.66 9.19 20.52
C ILE A 289 -9.82 8.27 20.11
N ARG A 290 -10.14 8.26 18.81
CA ARG A 290 -11.19 7.37 18.29
C ARG A 290 -10.73 5.91 18.29
N LEU A 291 -9.47 5.66 17.98
CA LEU A 291 -8.90 4.31 18.00
C LEU A 291 -8.95 3.71 19.42
N GLN A 292 -8.63 4.47 20.45
CA GLN A 292 -8.76 4.03 21.85
C GLN A 292 -10.20 3.65 22.21
N ALA A 293 -11.19 4.44 21.74
CA ALA A 293 -12.60 4.10 21.95
C ALA A 293 -12.99 2.80 21.23
N GLU A 294 -12.41 2.50 20.07
CA GLU A 294 -12.60 1.24 19.35
C GLU A 294 -11.92 0.08 20.06
N GLN A 295 -10.65 0.23 20.44
CA GLN A 295 -9.87 -0.80 21.12
C GLN A 295 -10.55 -1.31 22.39
N ALA A 296 -11.23 -0.42 23.13
CA ALA A 296 -12.02 -0.79 24.31
C ALA A 296 -13.23 -1.69 23.99
N LYS A 297 -13.66 -1.77 22.73
CA LYS A 297 -14.82 -2.56 22.28
C LYS A 297 -14.44 -3.76 21.41
N LEU A 298 -13.18 -3.86 21.00
CA LEU A 298 -12.71 -4.99 20.23
C LEU A 298 -12.73 -6.28 21.05
N ARG A 299 -12.96 -7.38 20.38
CA ARG A 299 -12.86 -8.72 20.98
C ARG A 299 -11.41 -9.19 20.99
N ALA A 300 -11.10 -10.11 21.90
CA ALA A 300 -9.78 -10.71 21.99
C ALA A 300 -9.40 -11.45 20.69
N LEU A 301 -8.13 -11.40 20.35
CA LEU A 301 -7.55 -12.21 19.28
C LEU A 301 -7.60 -13.71 19.63
N PRO A 302 -7.76 -14.60 18.64
CA PRO A 302 -7.61 -16.03 18.86
C PRO A 302 -6.16 -16.38 19.23
N ALA A 303 -5.95 -17.54 19.86
CA ALA A 303 -4.62 -17.99 20.29
C ALA A 303 -3.62 -18.19 19.14
N ARG A 304 -4.11 -18.43 17.93
CA ARG A 304 -3.30 -18.63 16.72
C ARG A 304 -3.96 -17.99 15.51
N ARG A 305 -3.15 -17.70 14.49
CA ARG A 305 -3.64 -17.24 13.20
C ARG A 305 -4.36 -18.35 12.44
N PHE A 306 -5.26 -17.98 11.56
CA PHE A 306 -5.91 -18.88 10.61
C PHE A 306 -4.92 -19.29 9.52
N GLU A 307 -5.06 -20.51 8.99
CA GLU A 307 -4.24 -21.00 7.88
C GLU A 307 -4.63 -20.31 6.55
N SER A 308 -3.85 -19.33 6.12
CA SER A 308 -4.14 -18.53 4.91
C SER A 308 -3.79 -19.24 3.60
N TRP A 309 -2.95 -20.28 3.66
CA TRP A 309 -2.49 -20.97 2.45
C TRP A 309 -3.53 -21.93 1.86
N ARG A 310 -3.44 -22.15 0.55
CA ARG A 310 -4.17 -23.20 -0.16
C ARG A 310 -3.29 -24.45 -0.26
N ARG A 311 -3.84 -25.57 0.14
CA ARG A 311 -3.16 -26.87 0.08
C ARG A 311 -3.40 -27.56 -1.26
N VAL A 312 -2.34 -27.99 -1.92
CA VAL A 312 -2.40 -28.74 -3.18
C VAL A 312 -1.47 -29.95 -3.06
N ARG A 313 -1.93 -31.13 -3.48
CA ARG A 313 -1.05 -32.32 -3.60
C ARG A 313 -0.59 -32.46 -5.03
N VAL A 314 0.72 -32.59 -5.20
CA VAL A 314 1.34 -32.65 -6.53
C VAL A 314 2.38 -33.77 -6.55
N ARG A 315 2.42 -34.54 -7.63
CA ARG A 315 3.45 -35.55 -7.85
C ARG A 315 4.68 -34.92 -8.51
N VAL A 316 5.86 -35.22 -7.99
CA VAL A 316 7.13 -34.76 -8.55
C VAL A 316 7.50 -35.60 -9.74
N GLY A 317 7.73 -34.96 -10.89
CA GLY A 317 8.13 -35.60 -12.14
C GLY A 317 9.61 -36.01 -12.19
N VAL A 318 9.95 -36.83 -13.17
CA VAL A 318 11.32 -37.37 -13.39
C VAL A 318 12.38 -36.29 -13.63
N GLY A 319 11.98 -35.10 -14.02
CA GLY A 319 12.87 -33.93 -14.18
C GLY A 319 13.11 -33.14 -12.90
N SER A 320 12.82 -33.71 -11.72
CA SER A 320 12.89 -33.00 -10.42
C SER A 320 12.04 -31.74 -10.39
N THR A 321 10.89 -31.79 -11.05
CA THR A 321 9.96 -30.65 -11.20
C THR A 321 8.55 -31.04 -10.84
N MET A 322 7.80 -30.05 -10.38
CA MET A 322 6.36 -30.13 -10.11
C MET A 322 5.62 -28.99 -10.81
N LYS A 323 4.36 -29.19 -11.13
CA LYS A 323 3.49 -28.16 -11.73
C LYS A 323 2.46 -27.68 -10.70
N VAL A 324 2.46 -26.39 -10.43
CA VAL A 324 1.51 -25.73 -9.51
C VAL A 324 0.98 -24.48 -10.19
N ASP A 325 -0.33 -24.29 -10.20
CA ASP A 325 -1.02 -23.15 -10.84
C ASP A 325 -0.51 -22.88 -12.29
N ARG A 326 -0.28 -23.97 -13.06
CA ARG A 326 0.22 -23.93 -14.45
C ARG A 326 1.67 -23.41 -14.60
N ASN A 327 2.40 -23.25 -13.50
CA ASN A 327 3.83 -22.92 -13.48
C ASN A 327 4.65 -24.14 -13.06
N THR A 328 5.93 -24.15 -13.42
CA THR A 328 6.84 -25.25 -13.14
C THR A 328 7.86 -24.81 -12.08
N TYR A 329 8.06 -25.64 -11.07
CA TYR A 329 9.04 -25.42 -10.01
C TYR A 329 9.94 -26.63 -9.85
N SER A 330 11.23 -26.42 -9.64
CA SER A 330 12.12 -27.51 -9.27
C SER A 330 12.09 -27.78 -7.78
N VAL A 331 12.32 -29.02 -7.41
CA VAL A 331 12.45 -29.49 -6.03
C VAL A 331 13.62 -30.46 -5.93
N PRO A 332 14.14 -30.75 -4.71
CA PRO A 332 15.22 -31.71 -4.55
C PRO A 332 14.94 -33.05 -5.24
N SER A 333 15.93 -33.58 -5.96
CA SER A 333 15.78 -34.79 -6.80
C SER A 333 15.39 -36.07 -6.04
N ARG A 334 15.63 -36.11 -4.72
CA ARG A 334 15.18 -37.20 -3.84
C ARG A 334 13.64 -37.31 -3.72
N LEU A 335 12.91 -36.27 -4.14
CA LEU A 335 11.45 -36.26 -4.14
C LEU A 335 10.85 -36.79 -5.46
N ILE A 336 11.67 -37.18 -6.44
CA ILE A 336 11.16 -37.70 -7.72
C ILE A 336 10.28 -38.94 -7.49
N GLY A 337 9.07 -38.90 -8.07
CA GLY A 337 8.09 -39.96 -7.94
C GLY A 337 7.16 -39.82 -6.69
N GLU A 338 7.56 -38.99 -5.73
CA GLU A 338 6.79 -38.77 -4.52
C GLU A 338 5.63 -37.80 -4.73
N SER A 339 4.62 -37.90 -3.86
CA SER A 339 3.51 -36.97 -3.80
C SER A 339 3.76 -35.99 -2.65
N VAL A 340 4.02 -34.74 -2.99
CA VAL A 340 4.30 -33.67 -2.02
C VAL A 340 3.06 -32.83 -1.74
N GLU A 341 2.97 -32.30 -0.53
CA GLU A 341 2.00 -31.27 -0.18
C GLU A 341 2.61 -29.91 -0.47
N VAL A 342 1.91 -29.10 -1.26
CA VAL A 342 2.32 -27.72 -1.54
C VAL A 342 1.34 -26.78 -0.86
N ARG A 343 1.86 -25.86 -0.03
CA ARG A 343 1.12 -24.79 0.60
C ARG A 343 1.36 -23.51 -0.18
N LEU A 344 0.30 -23.02 -0.81
CA LEU A 344 0.34 -21.80 -1.61
C LEU A 344 0.01 -20.60 -0.74
N CYS A 345 1.03 -19.83 -0.40
CA CYS A 345 0.91 -18.55 0.29
C CYS A 345 0.74 -17.39 -0.70
N VAL A 346 0.67 -16.16 -0.23
CA VAL A 346 0.53 -14.98 -1.09
C VAL A 346 1.78 -14.79 -1.95
N GLU A 347 2.96 -14.86 -1.36
CA GLU A 347 4.24 -14.59 -2.04
C GLU A 347 5.03 -15.84 -2.38
N ASP A 348 4.92 -16.87 -1.55
CA ASP A 348 5.70 -18.09 -1.63
C ASP A 348 4.83 -19.32 -1.78
N LEU A 349 5.46 -20.39 -2.15
CA LEU A 349 4.94 -21.74 -1.99
C LEU A 349 5.90 -22.57 -1.15
N GLU A 350 5.34 -23.35 -0.24
CA GLU A 350 6.10 -24.27 0.60
C GLU A 350 5.85 -25.71 0.15
N VAL A 351 6.91 -26.47 -0.01
CA VAL A 351 6.86 -27.88 -0.37
C VAL A 351 7.08 -28.73 0.87
N TRP A 352 6.09 -29.52 1.23
CA TRP A 352 6.13 -30.38 2.42
C TRP A 352 6.08 -31.86 2.04
N TYR A 353 6.88 -32.68 2.70
CA TYR A 353 6.84 -34.13 2.58
C TYR A 353 6.97 -34.78 3.96
N GLY A 354 6.06 -35.70 4.28
CA GLY A 354 6.07 -36.37 5.58
C GLY A 354 6.04 -35.46 6.80
N GLY A 355 5.42 -34.28 6.69
CA GLY A 355 5.36 -33.28 7.77
C GLY A 355 6.60 -32.40 7.89
N THR A 356 7.59 -32.57 7.01
CA THR A 356 8.81 -31.76 6.98
C THR A 356 8.79 -30.78 5.82
N LEU A 357 9.19 -29.52 6.08
CA LEU A 357 9.39 -28.50 5.05
C LEU A 357 10.64 -28.88 4.23
N MET A 358 10.45 -29.12 2.95
CA MET A 358 11.53 -29.52 2.03
C MET A 358 12.12 -28.34 1.29
N GLU A 359 11.28 -27.36 0.90
CA GLU A 359 11.70 -26.22 0.10
C GLU A 359 10.69 -25.09 0.25
N ARG A 360 11.18 -23.83 0.21
CA ARG A 360 10.35 -22.63 0.06
C ARG A 360 10.77 -21.90 -1.21
N LEU A 361 9.82 -21.63 -2.09
CA LEU A 361 10.06 -21.07 -3.42
C LEU A 361 9.18 -19.84 -3.63
N PRO A 362 9.66 -18.77 -4.28
CA PRO A 362 8.85 -17.63 -4.63
C PRO A 362 7.74 -18.04 -5.59
N ARG A 363 6.52 -17.59 -5.34
CA ARG A 363 5.36 -17.88 -6.16
C ARG A 363 5.44 -17.11 -7.48
N LEU A 364 5.48 -17.84 -8.60
CA LEU A 364 5.45 -17.26 -9.94
C LEU A 364 4.06 -16.68 -10.25
N ARG A 365 4.07 -15.54 -10.92
CA ARG A 365 2.86 -14.84 -11.36
C ARG A 365 2.55 -15.20 -12.82
N GLY A 366 1.27 -15.28 -13.17
CA GLY A 366 0.86 -15.67 -14.51
C GLY A 366 0.89 -17.19 -14.74
N ARG A 367 1.14 -17.61 -15.98
CA ARG A 367 1.03 -19.02 -16.41
C ARG A 367 2.18 -19.39 -17.33
N GLY A 368 2.58 -20.65 -17.27
CA GLY A 368 3.59 -21.19 -18.19
C GLY A 368 5.03 -20.81 -17.86
N GLN A 369 5.26 -20.16 -16.73
CA GLN A 369 6.60 -19.81 -16.26
C GLN A 369 7.26 -20.99 -15.57
N ALA A 370 8.59 -20.93 -15.44
CA ALA A 370 9.38 -21.90 -14.71
C ALA A 370 10.30 -21.19 -13.72
N LYS A 371 10.46 -21.77 -12.52
CA LYS A 371 11.49 -21.39 -11.54
C LYS A 371 12.28 -22.64 -11.19
N ILE A 372 13.48 -22.71 -11.71
CA ILE A 372 14.37 -23.85 -11.51
C ILE A 372 15.53 -23.39 -10.64
N ASN A 373 15.65 -23.97 -9.47
CA ASN A 373 16.82 -23.81 -8.64
C ASN A 373 17.90 -24.76 -9.17
N TYR A 374 18.98 -24.23 -9.71
CA TYR A 374 20.06 -25.01 -10.31
C TYR A 374 20.66 -26.05 -9.33
N ARG A 375 20.63 -25.76 -8.02
CA ARG A 375 21.10 -26.67 -6.97
C ARG A 375 20.37 -28.02 -6.95
N HIS A 376 19.14 -28.07 -7.44
CA HIS A 376 18.36 -29.32 -7.50
C HIS A 376 18.82 -30.27 -8.63
N VAL A 377 19.45 -29.73 -9.65
CA VAL A 377 19.75 -30.48 -10.89
C VAL A 377 21.24 -30.53 -11.25
N ILE A 378 22.05 -29.62 -10.69
CA ILE A 378 23.46 -29.46 -11.12
C ILE A 378 24.29 -30.74 -10.94
N GLY A 379 24.18 -31.43 -9.81
CA GLY A 379 24.92 -32.67 -9.59
C GLY A 379 24.61 -33.78 -10.61
N TRP A 380 23.43 -33.72 -11.25
CA TRP A 380 23.07 -34.64 -12.34
C TRP A 380 23.56 -34.15 -13.70
N LEU A 381 23.59 -32.83 -13.95
CA LEU A 381 24.15 -32.25 -15.16
C LEU A 381 25.65 -32.45 -15.24
N VAL A 382 26.38 -32.33 -14.15
CA VAL A 382 27.82 -32.64 -14.06
C VAL A 382 28.10 -34.10 -14.48
N ARG A 383 27.25 -35.03 -14.05
CA ARG A 383 27.36 -36.46 -14.46
C ARG A 383 26.94 -36.70 -15.90
N LYS A 384 26.10 -35.83 -16.49
CA LYS A 384 25.55 -35.97 -17.83
C LYS A 384 25.70 -34.65 -18.62
N PRO A 385 26.94 -34.16 -18.87
CA PRO A 385 27.15 -32.82 -19.41
C PRO A 385 26.54 -32.61 -20.79
N GLY A 386 26.44 -33.65 -21.61
CA GLY A 386 25.79 -33.58 -22.92
C GLY A 386 24.28 -33.29 -22.89
N ALA A 387 23.65 -33.34 -21.72
CA ALA A 387 22.26 -32.93 -21.58
C ALA A 387 22.08 -31.40 -21.46
N PHE A 388 23.12 -30.65 -21.12
CA PHE A 388 23.07 -29.22 -20.81
C PHE A 388 22.62 -28.37 -22.00
N GLU A 389 23.21 -28.58 -23.20
CA GLU A 389 22.92 -27.77 -24.40
C GLU A 389 21.42 -27.77 -24.78
N ARG A 390 20.78 -28.94 -24.63
CA ARG A 390 19.36 -29.13 -24.97
C ARG A 390 18.44 -29.12 -23.74
N TYR A 391 18.96 -28.72 -22.58
CA TYR A 391 18.14 -28.65 -21.39
C TYR A 391 17.09 -27.53 -21.50
N ARG A 392 15.81 -27.88 -21.36
CA ARG A 392 14.69 -26.95 -21.53
C ARG A 392 14.83 -25.71 -20.67
N TYR A 393 15.44 -25.84 -19.50
CA TYR A 393 15.59 -24.75 -18.51
C TYR A 393 17.07 -24.33 -18.39
N ARG A 394 17.80 -24.35 -19.49
CA ARG A 394 19.21 -23.98 -19.54
C ARG A 394 19.47 -22.58 -19.03
N GLU A 395 18.59 -21.65 -19.37
CA GLU A 395 18.72 -20.23 -18.95
C GLU A 395 18.65 -20.05 -17.42
N GLU A 396 17.92 -20.92 -16.74
CA GLU A 396 17.85 -20.92 -15.27
C GLU A 396 19.14 -21.52 -14.61
N MET A 397 20.07 -22.03 -15.40
CA MET A 397 21.36 -22.54 -14.93
C MET A 397 22.44 -21.45 -14.89
N PHE A 398 22.09 -20.22 -15.20
CA PHE A 398 22.93 -19.03 -15.07
C PHE A 398 22.45 -18.18 -13.88
N PRO A 399 23.01 -18.39 -12.65
CA PRO A 399 22.55 -17.69 -11.46
C PRO A 399 22.63 -16.17 -11.58
N THR A 400 23.70 -15.67 -12.19
CA THR A 400 23.92 -14.25 -12.48
C THR A 400 24.40 -14.03 -13.92
N SER A 401 24.43 -12.78 -14.36
CA SER A 401 24.99 -12.40 -15.66
C SER A 401 26.47 -12.78 -15.79
N ARG A 402 27.23 -12.79 -14.70
CA ARG A 402 28.66 -13.17 -14.69
C ARG A 402 28.84 -14.66 -15.01
N PHE A 403 27.95 -15.53 -14.53
CA PHE A 403 27.96 -16.94 -14.90
C PHE A 403 27.68 -17.11 -16.38
N ARG A 404 26.84 -16.28 -16.99
CA ARG A 404 26.63 -16.30 -18.43
C ARG A 404 27.89 -15.88 -19.20
N MET A 405 28.49 -14.74 -18.79
CA MET A 405 29.75 -14.26 -19.38
C MET A 405 30.87 -15.31 -19.24
N ALA A 406 30.94 -15.98 -18.09
CA ALA A 406 31.92 -17.06 -17.88
C ALA A 406 31.70 -18.23 -18.83
N TYR A 407 30.44 -18.60 -19.08
CA TYR A 407 30.13 -19.65 -20.07
C TYR A 407 30.56 -19.23 -21.50
N ASP A 408 30.24 -18.01 -21.91
CA ASP A 408 30.60 -17.46 -23.22
C ASP A 408 32.14 -17.40 -23.38
N ALA A 409 32.86 -16.97 -22.36
CA ALA A 409 34.33 -16.98 -22.35
C ALA A 409 34.92 -18.39 -22.43
N LEU A 410 34.30 -19.38 -21.77
CA LEU A 410 34.70 -20.78 -21.87
C LEU A 410 34.44 -21.36 -23.28
N GLU A 411 33.35 -20.98 -23.93
CA GLU A 411 33.08 -21.37 -25.33
C GLU A 411 34.14 -20.83 -26.29
N GLU A 412 34.64 -19.61 -26.07
CA GLU A 412 35.70 -19.00 -26.85
C GLU A 412 37.07 -19.66 -26.58
N GLN A 413 37.43 -19.83 -25.29
CA GLN A 413 38.74 -20.32 -24.88
C GLN A 413 38.90 -21.84 -25.07
N THR A 414 37.88 -22.61 -24.77
CA THR A 414 37.94 -24.10 -24.77
C THR A 414 36.64 -24.74 -25.22
N PRO A 415 36.20 -24.60 -26.47
CA PRO A 415 34.87 -25.05 -26.95
C PRO A 415 34.54 -26.50 -26.61
N THR A 416 35.49 -27.40 -26.72
CA THR A 416 35.31 -28.85 -26.49
C THR A 416 35.07 -29.20 -25.02
N ARG A 417 35.46 -28.34 -24.09
CA ARG A 417 35.35 -28.55 -22.64
C ARG A 417 34.45 -27.53 -21.94
N ALA A 418 34.01 -26.52 -22.66
CA ALA A 418 33.24 -25.38 -22.09
C ALA A 418 32.09 -25.81 -21.19
N VAL A 419 31.26 -26.74 -21.66
CA VAL A 419 30.13 -27.25 -20.87
C VAL A 419 30.59 -27.94 -19.59
N ARG A 420 31.65 -28.75 -19.64
CA ARG A 420 32.13 -29.48 -18.44
C ARG A 420 32.73 -28.52 -17.40
N GLU A 421 33.58 -27.59 -17.86
CA GLU A 421 34.18 -26.58 -16.99
C GLU A 421 33.09 -25.70 -16.39
N TYR A 422 32.12 -25.24 -17.17
CA TYR A 422 31.02 -24.43 -16.69
C TYR A 422 30.18 -25.15 -15.62
N LEU A 423 29.76 -26.39 -15.91
CA LEU A 423 28.96 -27.16 -14.94
C LEU A 423 29.71 -27.40 -13.63
N ALA A 424 31.04 -27.60 -13.67
CA ALA A 424 31.86 -27.72 -12.48
C ALA A 424 31.93 -26.39 -11.69
N ILE A 425 31.97 -25.24 -12.38
CA ILE A 425 31.89 -23.91 -11.73
C ILE A 425 30.52 -23.71 -11.04
N VAL A 426 29.44 -24.10 -11.71
CA VAL A 426 28.09 -24.01 -11.10
C VAL A 426 27.91 -24.99 -9.94
N GLU A 427 28.54 -26.19 -10.02
CA GLU A 427 28.54 -27.12 -8.88
C GLU A 427 29.33 -26.57 -7.70
N LEU A 428 30.46 -25.90 -7.94
CA LEU A 428 31.24 -25.20 -6.90
C LEU A 428 30.38 -24.11 -6.25
N ALA A 429 29.64 -23.32 -7.03
CA ALA A 429 28.73 -22.31 -6.50
C ALA A 429 27.58 -22.91 -5.65
N ALA A 430 27.16 -24.12 -5.99
CA ALA A 430 26.15 -24.83 -5.21
C ALA A 430 26.69 -25.33 -3.85
N LEU A 431 27.97 -25.68 -3.78
CA LEU A 431 28.64 -26.25 -2.60
C LEU A 431 29.27 -25.20 -1.69
N ASP A 432 30.05 -24.29 -2.26
CA ASP A 432 30.87 -23.33 -1.51
C ASP A 432 30.24 -21.91 -1.41
N GLY A 433 29.18 -21.67 -2.15
CA GLY A 433 28.44 -20.41 -2.12
C GLY A 433 28.52 -19.62 -3.42
N GLU A 434 27.36 -19.18 -3.86
CA GLU A 434 27.18 -18.45 -5.12
C GLU A 434 27.93 -17.11 -5.15
N VAL A 435 27.88 -16.36 -4.02
CA VAL A 435 28.51 -15.04 -3.91
C VAL A 435 30.03 -15.12 -4.07
N LEU A 436 30.67 -16.12 -3.47
CA LEU A 436 32.12 -16.29 -3.56
C LEU A 436 32.58 -16.66 -4.97
N VAL A 437 31.81 -17.53 -5.64
CA VAL A 437 32.11 -17.92 -7.03
C VAL A 437 31.82 -16.76 -7.99
N ASP A 438 30.72 -16.01 -7.79
CA ASP A 438 30.39 -14.84 -8.60
C ASP A 438 31.50 -13.77 -8.53
N GLU A 439 32.04 -13.52 -7.32
CA GLU A 439 33.15 -12.59 -7.14
C GLU A 439 34.46 -13.09 -7.77
N ALA A 440 34.75 -14.39 -7.65
CA ALA A 440 35.88 -14.99 -8.35
C ALA A 440 35.76 -14.84 -9.87
N LEU A 441 34.56 -15.09 -10.41
CA LEU A 441 34.29 -14.90 -11.82
C LEU A 441 34.44 -13.43 -12.25
N ARG A 442 34.00 -12.48 -11.42
CA ARG A 442 34.21 -11.05 -11.69
C ARG A 442 35.69 -10.72 -11.90
N ILE A 443 36.53 -11.14 -10.96
CA ILE A 443 37.97 -10.86 -11.01
C ILE A 443 38.61 -11.51 -12.26
N LEU A 444 38.32 -12.79 -12.48
CA LEU A 444 38.92 -13.56 -13.60
C LEU A 444 38.46 -13.06 -14.97
N LEU A 445 37.23 -12.58 -15.10
CA LEU A 445 36.72 -12.00 -16.35
C LEU A 445 37.31 -10.59 -16.59
N ASP A 446 37.45 -9.76 -15.54
CA ASP A 446 38.06 -8.43 -15.65
C ASP A 446 39.56 -8.51 -16.03
N GLU A 447 40.26 -9.56 -15.58
CA GLU A 447 41.69 -9.81 -15.89
C GLU A 447 41.91 -10.55 -17.23
N GLU A 448 40.84 -10.90 -17.97
CA GLU A 448 40.88 -11.74 -19.17
C GLU A 448 41.69 -13.04 -18.95
N ALA A 449 41.67 -13.56 -17.74
CA ALA A 449 42.45 -14.71 -17.34
C ALA A 449 41.90 -15.99 -17.96
N LYS A 450 42.76 -17.01 -18.07
CA LYS A 450 42.33 -18.35 -18.53
C LYS A 450 41.34 -18.93 -17.52
N LEU A 451 40.08 -19.05 -17.93
CA LEU A 451 39.01 -19.56 -17.11
C LEU A 451 38.98 -21.08 -17.08
N THR A 452 39.02 -21.69 -15.91
CA THR A 452 38.78 -23.12 -15.66
C THR A 452 38.15 -23.32 -14.29
N ALA A 453 37.41 -24.41 -14.08
CA ALA A 453 36.82 -24.71 -12.79
C ALA A 453 37.86 -24.77 -11.65
N LYS A 454 39.07 -25.27 -11.95
CA LYS A 454 40.17 -25.38 -10.98
C LYS A 454 40.71 -24.00 -10.56
N VAL A 455 40.80 -23.04 -11.47
CA VAL A 455 41.23 -21.68 -11.16
C VAL A 455 40.19 -20.99 -10.28
N VAL A 456 38.91 -21.11 -10.61
CA VAL A 456 37.81 -20.58 -9.79
C VAL A 456 37.82 -21.21 -8.38
N GLU A 457 38.02 -22.55 -8.29
CA GLU A 457 38.12 -23.25 -7.00
C GLU A 457 39.29 -22.73 -6.16
N GLN A 458 40.45 -22.49 -6.77
CA GLN A 458 41.59 -21.92 -6.05
C GLN A 458 41.30 -20.51 -5.50
N PHE A 459 40.64 -19.67 -6.30
CA PHE A 459 40.22 -18.34 -5.84
C PHE A 459 39.25 -18.41 -4.66
N VAL A 460 38.23 -19.24 -4.76
CA VAL A 460 37.23 -19.42 -3.69
C VAL A 460 37.91 -19.93 -2.41
N ARG A 461 38.81 -20.91 -2.52
CA ARG A 461 39.54 -21.43 -1.36
C ARG A 461 40.50 -20.41 -0.74
N SER A 462 41.19 -19.59 -1.56
CA SER A 462 42.07 -18.55 -1.05
C SER A 462 41.30 -17.42 -0.35
N ALA A 463 40.11 -17.09 -0.84
CA ALA A 463 39.24 -16.09 -0.24
C ALA A 463 38.57 -16.61 1.08
N SER A 464 38.42 -17.91 1.23
CA SER A 464 37.84 -18.56 2.43
C SER A 464 38.85 -18.79 3.56
N VAL A 465 40.13 -18.47 3.38
CA VAL A 465 41.11 -18.49 4.48
C VAL A 465 40.74 -17.35 5.44
N VAL A 466 40.01 -17.72 6.48
CA VAL A 466 39.73 -16.83 7.60
C VAL A 466 41.11 -16.46 8.20
N PRO A 467 41.50 -15.15 8.24
CA PRO A 467 42.72 -14.78 8.94
C PRO A 467 42.65 -15.35 10.36
N GLU A 468 43.78 -15.91 10.87
CA GLU A 468 43.86 -16.38 12.25
C GLU A 468 43.27 -15.33 13.17
N VAL A 469 42.29 -15.75 13.97
CA VAL A 469 41.62 -14.87 14.92
C VAL A 469 42.74 -14.28 15.78
N THR A 470 43.08 -13.01 15.54
CA THR A 470 43.97 -12.28 16.42
C THR A 470 43.34 -12.38 17.78
N ALA A 471 44.02 -13.07 18.71
CA ALA A 471 43.56 -13.20 20.08
C ALA A 471 43.47 -11.80 20.68
N VAL A 472 42.31 -11.18 20.56
CA VAL A 472 42.05 -9.89 21.19
C VAL A 472 42.00 -10.19 22.69
N GLN A 473 43.09 -9.87 23.39
CA GLN A 473 43.05 -9.83 24.84
C GLN A 473 42.14 -8.66 25.23
N VAL A 474 40.88 -8.97 25.45
CA VAL A 474 39.97 -8.03 26.08
C VAL A 474 40.41 -7.90 27.51
N ALA A 475 40.89 -6.74 27.92
CA ALA A 475 41.14 -6.43 29.30
C ALA A 475 39.87 -6.74 30.10
N VAL A 476 40.04 -7.50 31.21
CA VAL A 476 38.92 -7.81 32.09
C VAL A 476 38.36 -6.47 32.57
N VAL A 477 37.17 -6.14 32.13
CA VAL A 477 36.49 -4.92 32.58
C VAL A 477 36.16 -5.13 34.05
N ASP A 478 36.73 -4.29 34.91
CA ASP A 478 36.37 -4.27 36.31
C ASP A 478 34.93 -3.79 36.45
N LEU A 479 34.04 -4.75 36.69
CA LEU A 479 32.60 -4.49 36.82
C LEU A 479 32.26 -3.80 38.15
N SER A 480 33.19 -3.72 39.11
CA SER A 480 32.96 -3.06 40.39
C SER A 480 32.67 -1.55 40.25
N CYS A 481 33.14 -0.93 39.16
CA CYS A 481 32.83 0.47 38.84
C CYS A 481 31.33 0.68 38.52
N PHE A 482 30.60 -0.37 38.18
CA PHE A 482 29.15 -0.31 37.90
C PHE A 482 28.29 -0.58 39.13
N ASP A 483 28.89 -1.08 40.25
CA ASP A 483 28.15 -1.36 41.49
C ASP A 483 27.60 -0.06 42.10
N GLN A 484 28.23 1.09 41.85
CA GLN A 484 27.73 2.41 42.26
C GLN A 484 26.37 2.74 41.62
N LEU A 485 26.05 2.20 40.44
CA LEU A 485 24.73 2.37 39.80
C LEU A 485 23.63 1.54 40.47
N LEU A 486 24.01 0.57 41.30
CA LEU A 486 23.08 -0.24 42.08
C LEU A 486 22.76 0.39 43.45
N GLU A 487 23.66 1.24 43.97
CA GLU A 487 23.49 1.95 45.25
C GLU A 487 22.58 3.18 45.09
N ASP A 488 22.48 3.77 43.92
CA ASP A 488 21.61 4.92 43.62
C ASP A 488 20.11 4.57 43.41
N ARG A 489 19.63 3.45 43.90
CA ARG A 489 18.21 3.04 43.86
C ARG A 489 17.29 3.84 44.80
N GLY A 490 17.76 5.00 45.30
CA GLY A 490 16.98 5.88 46.22
C GLY A 490 16.08 6.91 45.57
N ILE A 491 16.18 7.17 44.24
CA ILE A 491 15.45 8.29 43.60
C ILE A 491 14.94 7.86 42.23
N TRP A 492 14.01 6.93 42.18
CA TRP A 492 13.17 6.74 40.97
C TRP A 492 11.83 6.11 41.33
N ASN A 493 10.99 6.92 41.99
CA ASN A 493 9.55 6.75 41.99
C ASN A 493 9.01 7.75 40.96
N GLY A 494 8.83 7.32 39.74
CA GLY A 494 8.28 8.16 38.68
C GLY A 494 7.96 7.34 37.45
N ASP A 495 6.68 7.05 37.29
CA ASP A 495 5.94 6.69 36.08
C ASP A 495 6.52 5.64 35.13
N SER A 496 6.18 4.39 35.42
CA SER A 496 6.33 3.23 34.53
C SER A 496 5.28 3.12 33.40
N GLN A 497 4.42 4.14 33.20
CA GLN A 497 3.36 4.06 32.20
C GLN A 497 3.74 4.54 30.79
N GLY A 498 4.94 5.12 30.60
CA GLY A 498 5.35 5.69 29.29
C GLY A 498 6.12 4.74 28.38
N ARG A 499 6.74 3.68 28.90
CA ARG A 499 7.64 2.82 28.10
C ARG A 499 6.96 1.66 27.37
N ASP A 500 5.83 1.19 27.88
CA ASP A 500 5.11 0.09 27.20
C ASP A 500 4.42 0.52 25.89
N ARG A 501 4.27 1.82 25.64
CA ARG A 501 3.66 2.34 24.41
C ARG A 501 4.62 2.38 23.22
N GLU A 502 5.92 2.56 23.43
CA GLU A 502 6.90 2.53 22.33
C GLU A 502 7.15 1.11 21.80
N ILE A 503 7.05 0.10 22.67
CA ILE A 503 7.27 -1.31 22.29
C ILE A 503 6.11 -1.84 21.44
N ALA A 504 4.88 -1.41 21.69
CA ALA A 504 3.72 -1.83 20.88
C ALA A 504 3.77 -1.29 19.44
N GLY A 505 4.30 -0.08 19.23
CA GLY A 505 4.49 0.51 17.89
C GLY A 505 5.60 -0.17 17.09
N ALA A 506 6.67 -0.61 17.75
CA ALA A 506 7.81 -1.28 17.12
C ALA A 506 7.46 -2.73 16.69
N VAL A 507 6.64 -3.43 17.47
CA VAL A 507 6.20 -4.80 17.16
C VAL A 507 5.28 -4.82 15.93
N ALA A 508 4.46 -3.77 15.72
CA ALA A 508 3.58 -3.70 14.55
C ALA A 508 4.34 -3.57 13.23
N CYS A 509 5.53 -2.93 13.22
CA CYS A 509 6.37 -2.84 12.03
C CYS A 509 7.26 -4.07 11.80
N ALA A 510 7.66 -4.76 12.86
CA ALA A 510 8.45 -5.98 12.72
C ALA A 510 7.66 -7.13 12.06
N ALA A 511 6.33 -7.11 12.12
CA ALA A 511 5.48 -8.07 11.42
C ALA A 511 5.55 -7.95 9.88
N PHE A 512 6.08 -6.83 9.34
CA PHE A 512 6.34 -6.66 7.91
C PHE A 512 7.71 -7.19 7.48
N ALA A 513 8.68 -7.25 8.39
CA ALA A 513 10.08 -7.55 8.06
C ALA A 513 10.54 -8.96 8.48
N SER A 514 9.76 -9.70 9.28
CA SER A 514 10.17 -10.98 9.81
C SER A 514 9.20 -12.10 9.50
N VAL A 515 9.21 -12.52 8.24
CA VAL A 515 8.96 -13.92 7.89
C VAL A 515 10.17 -14.37 7.09
N PRO A 516 10.98 -15.31 7.62
CA PRO A 516 12.16 -15.81 6.91
C PRO A 516 11.81 -16.52 5.60
#